data_ca02ad1cbf86842d88ce87756c4db2c4
#
_entry.id   ca02ad1cbf86842d88ce87756c4db2c4
#
_cell.length_a   1.000
_cell.length_b   1.000
_cell.length_c   1.000
_cell.angle_alpha   90.00
_cell.angle_beta   90.00
_cell.angle_gamma   90.00
#
_symmetry.space_group_name_H-M   'P 1'
#
loop_
_entity.id
_entity.type
_entity.pdbx_description
1 polymer ?
#
loop_
_entity_poly.entity_id
_entity_poly.type
_entity_poly.pdbx_seq_one_letter_code
_entity_poly.pdbx_strand_id
1 'polypeptide(L)'
;MQPYGVNQLRKMFLEFFESKGHLVMKSFSLVPHNDKSLLLINSGMAPLKPYFTGAEIPPRTRVSTCQKCIRTGDIENIGKTARHGTFFEMLGNFSFGDYFKTEAIHWSWEFLTEVVGLDPDRLYPSIYQDDDEAFDIWNKEIGIAPERIFRFGKEDNFWEHGSGPCGPCSEIYYDRGEKYGCGKPGCTVGCECDRYIEVWNNVFSQFDNDGHGHYSELKQKNIDTGMGLERLAVVVQDVDSLFTVDTNKALLDRVCALSNKEYQKDHETDVSLRIVTDHIKSCTFMISDGIMPTNEGRGYVLRRLLRRAARHGRKLGIEGKFLAELSKTVIELSKDGYPELEEKQSMIFKVLTEEEDKFNKTIDQGLAILAEMEDAMAAAGEKTLSGENAFKLYDTYGFPVDLTCLLYTSDAADE
;
A
#
# COMPACT_ATOMS: atom_id res chain seq x y z
N MET A 1 -23.82 -6.32 8.76
CA MET A 1 -23.06 -5.68 7.68
C MET A 1 -23.02 -6.62 6.49
N GLN A 2 -23.21 -6.13 5.26
CA GLN A 2 -23.03 -6.97 4.07
C GLN A 2 -21.52 -7.02 3.75
N PRO A 3 -20.94 -8.18 3.49
CA PRO A 3 -19.52 -8.30 3.18
C PRO A 3 -19.25 -7.90 1.71
N TYR A 4 -19.28 -6.61 1.43
CA TYR A 4 -18.95 -6.11 0.08
C TYR A 4 -17.52 -6.46 -0.32
N GLY A 5 -17.32 -6.89 -1.58
CA GLY A 5 -16.01 -7.13 -2.16
C GLY A 5 -15.28 -5.83 -2.53
N VAL A 6 -13.95 -5.91 -2.69
CA VAL A 6 -13.09 -4.75 -3.03
C VAL A 6 -13.60 -4.03 -4.29
N ASN A 7 -13.91 -4.77 -5.36
CA ASN A 7 -14.42 -4.18 -6.61
C ASN A 7 -15.78 -3.49 -6.42
N GLN A 8 -16.64 -4.02 -5.56
CA GLN A 8 -17.92 -3.44 -5.25
C GLN A 8 -17.77 -2.15 -4.43
N LEU A 9 -16.91 -2.14 -3.41
CA LEU A 9 -16.62 -0.96 -2.61
C LEU A 9 -16.05 0.19 -3.46
N ARG A 10 -15.15 -0.12 -4.39
CA ARG A 10 -14.64 0.87 -5.36
C ARG A 10 -15.78 1.51 -6.16
N LYS A 11 -16.65 0.68 -6.72
CA LYS A 11 -17.81 1.14 -7.50
C LYS A 11 -18.74 1.99 -6.65
N MET A 12 -19.12 1.53 -5.45
CA MET A 12 -20.00 2.26 -4.52
C MET A 12 -19.47 3.66 -4.19
N PHE A 13 -18.16 3.78 -3.93
CA PHE A 13 -17.52 5.07 -3.64
C PHE A 13 -17.61 6.03 -4.84
N LEU A 14 -17.24 5.57 -6.01
CA LEU A 14 -17.24 6.42 -7.21
C LEU A 14 -18.67 6.86 -7.59
N GLU A 15 -19.65 5.97 -7.53
CA GLU A 15 -21.06 6.28 -7.79
C GLU A 15 -21.64 7.24 -6.73
N PHE A 16 -21.26 7.08 -5.45
CA PHE A 16 -21.69 8.00 -4.40
C PHE A 16 -21.18 9.42 -4.66
N PHE A 17 -19.90 9.60 -4.96
CA PHE A 17 -19.37 10.93 -5.22
C PHE A 17 -19.81 11.50 -6.58
N GLU A 18 -20.08 10.67 -7.59
CA GLU A 18 -20.74 11.11 -8.81
C GLU A 18 -22.13 11.71 -8.49
N SER A 19 -22.90 11.08 -7.60
CA SER A 19 -24.21 11.62 -7.14
C SER A 19 -24.11 12.96 -6.40
N LYS A 20 -22.93 13.23 -5.79
CA LYS A 20 -22.61 14.53 -5.16
C LYS A 20 -22.04 15.55 -6.16
N GLY A 21 -22.05 15.26 -7.46
CA GLY A 21 -21.62 16.16 -8.53
C GLY A 21 -20.12 16.09 -8.86
N HIS A 22 -19.38 15.10 -8.38
CA HIS A 22 -17.98 14.90 -8.74
C HIS A 22 -17.83 14.32 -10.14
N LEU A 23 -16.79 14.76 -10.84
CA LEU A 23 -16.30 14.09 -12.04
C LEU A 23 -15.48 12.87 -11.61
N VAL A 24 -15.93 11.68 -11.96
CA VAL A 24 -15.15 10.46 -11.77
C VAL A 24 -14.02 10.43 -12.82
N MET A 25 -12.78 10.49 -12.35
CA MET A 25 -11.60 10.39 -13.20
C MET A 25 -10.99 8.99 -13.08
N LYS A 26 -10.43 8.49 -14.17
CA LYS A 26 -9.64 7.25 -14.17
C LYS A 26 -8.40 7.40 -13.30
N SER A 27 -7.90 6.29 -12.77
CA SER A 27 -6.61 6.26 -12.10
C SER A 27 -5.50 6.75 -13.03
N PHE A 28 -4.65 7.63 -12.52
CA PHE A 28 -3.44 8.04 -13.21
C PHE A 28 -2.41 6.91 -13.20
N SER A 29 -1.41 7.03 -14.06
CA SER A 29 -0.25 6.14 -14.06
C SER A 29 0.50 6.22 -12.73
N LEU A 30 1.10 5.11 -12.30
CA LEU A 30 2.05 5.06 -11.19
C LEU A 30 3.31 5.89 -11.45
N VAL A 31 3.60 6.21 -12.73
CA VAL A 31 4.72 7.07 -13.12
C VAL A 31 4.29 8.53 -12.99
N PRO A 32 4.88 9.31 -12.06
CA PRO A 32 4.56 10.73 -11.92
C PRO A 32 4.79 11.49 -13.21
N HIS A 33 3.82 12.33 -13.60
CA HIS A 33 3.94 13.22 -14.73
C HIS A 33 4.39 14.60 -14.23
N ASN A 34 5.56 15.07 -14.71
CA ASN A 34 6.12 16.39 -14.37
C ASN A 34 6.45 16.62 -12.88
N ASP A 35 6.43 15.63 -12.04
CA ASP A 35 6.86 15.71 -10.63
C ASP A 35 8.14 14.89 -10.41
N LYS A 36 9.26 15.58 -10.21
CA LYS A 36 10.56 14.96 -9.95
C LYS A 36 10.79 14.62 -8.48
N SER A 37 9.91 15.08 -7.59
CA SER A 37 10.00 14.82 -6.14
C SER A 37 9.54 13.42 -5.78
N LEU A 38 8.72 12.78 -6.63
CA LEU A 38 8.17 11.45 -6.43
C LEU A 38 8.78 10.45 -7.41
N LEU A 39 9.19 9.32 -6.87
CA LEU A 39 9.63 8.19 -7.69
C LEU A 39 8.44 7.45 -8.32
N LEU A 40 7.39 7.25 -7.52
CA LEU A 40 6.13 6.60 -7.87
C LEU A 40 4.97 7.35 -7.21
N ILE A 41 3.79 7.31 -7.81
CA ILE A 41 2.58 7.86 -7.20
C ILE A 41 2.25 7.06 -5.93
N ASN A 42 2.13 7.77 -4.80
CA ASN A 42 1.96 7.22 -3.46
C ASN A 42 0.72 7.73 -2.72
N SER A 43 -0.07 8.61 -3.36
CA SER A 43 -1.31 9.16 -2.81
C SER A 43 -2.28 9.57 -3.93
N GLY A 44 -3.56 9.73 -3.58
CA GLY A 44 -4.59 10.18 -4.52
C GLY A 44 -4.39 11.61 -5.01
N MET A 45 -3.85 12.49 -4.15
CA MET A 45 -3.62 13.90 -4.47
C MET A 45 -2.42 14.11 -5.40
N ALA A 46 -1.40 13.25 -5.35
CA ALA A 46 -0.14 13.48 -6.05
C ALA A 46 -0.29 13.83 -7.54
N PRO A 47 -1.10 13.11 -8.35
CA PRO A 47 -1.31 13.48 -9.75
C PRO A 47 -2.18 14.74 -9.94
N LEU A 48 -2.89 15.19 -8.91
CA LEU A 48 -3.80 16.35 -8.94
C LEU A 48 -3.17 17.62 -8.38
N LYS A 49 -1.93 17.54 -7.89
CA LYS A 49 -1.19 18.67 -7.27
C LYS A 49 -1.27 19.99 -8.05
N PRO A 50 -1.18 20.01 -9.41
CA PRO A 50 -1.32 21.25 -10.17
C PRO A 50 -2.65 21.98 -9.98
N TYR A 51 -3.73 21.25 -9.70
CA TYR A 51 -5.06 21.84 -9.45
C TYR A 51 -5.15 22.47 -8.05
N PHE A 52 -4.49 21.88 -7.06
CA PHE A 52 -4.42 22.44 -5.70
C PHE A 52 -3.62 23.75 -5.64
N THR A 53 -2.56 23.85 -6.42
CA THR A 53 -1.71 25.05 -6.50
C THR A 53 -2.28 26.12 -7.42
N GLY A 54 -3.30 25.81 -8.23
CA GLY A 54 -3.81 26.69 -9.27
C GLY A 54 -2.88 26.83 -10.49
N ALA A 55 -1.88 25.96 -10.62
CA ALA A 55 -1.01 25.92 -11.81
C ALA A 55 -1.76 25.44 -13.06
N GLU A 56 -2.77 24.60 -12.87
CA GLU A 56 -3.68 24.13 -13.92
C GLU A 56 -5.12 24.29 -13.46
N ILE A 57 -6.04 24.47 -14.42
CA ILE A 57 -7.48 24.53 -14.18
C ILE A 57 -8.00 23.08 -14.16
N PRO A 58 -8.66 22.63 -13.08
CA PRO A 58 -9.23 21.30 -13.03
C PRO A 58 -10.39 21.17 -14.05
N PRO A 59 -10.64 19.96 -14.59
CA PRO A 59 -11.74 19.72 -15.52
C PRO A 59 -13.11 19.94 -14.87
N ARG A 60 -13.19 19.84 -13.57
CA ARG A 60 -14.34 20.18 -12.70
C ARG A 60 -13.82 20.53 -11.30
N THR A 61 -14.52 21.40 -10.57
CA THR A 61 -14.14 21.77 -9.19
C THR A 61 -14.30 20.62 -8.18
N ARG A 62 -15.11 19.62 -8.53
CA ARG A 62 -15.31 18.37 -7.76
C ARG A 62 -14.83 17.19 -8.58
N VAL A 63 -13.87 16.45 -8.06
CA VAL A 63 -13.30 15.26 -8.70
C VAL A 63 -13.28 14.11 -7.70
N SER A 64 -13.52 12.89 -8.18
CA SER A 64 -13.27 11.67 -7.41
C SER A 64 -12.46 10.67 -8.21
N THR A 65 -11.60 9.91 -7.51
CA THR A 65 -10.74 8.90 -8.12
C THR A 65 -10.63 7.66 -7.24
N CYS A 66 -10.31 6.54 -7.87
CA CYS A 66 -9.66 5.41 -7.21
C CYS A 66 -8.25 5.30 -7.78
N GLN A 67 -7.27 5.83 -7.06
CA GLN A 67 -5.89 5.98 -7.53
C GLN A 67 -5.02 4.79 -7.14
N LYS A 68 -4.34 4.20 -8.12
CA LYS A 68 -3.25 3.24 -7.91
C LYS A 68 -2.10 3.93 -7.18
N CYS A 69 -1.60 3.30 -6.11
CA CYS A 69 -0.50 3.83 -5.33
C CYS A 69 0.55 2.76 -5.04
N ILE A 70 1.82 3.17 -4.99
CA ILE A 70 2.94 2.35 -4.53
C ILE A 70 3.67 3.09 -3.41
N ARG A 71 3.81 2.42 -2.25
CA ARG A 71 4.66 2.88 -1.14
C ARG A 71 5.80 1.88 -0.92
N THR A 72 7.03 2.39 -0.94
CA THR A 72 8.25 1.57 -0.89
C THR A 72 8.98 1.64 0.44
N GLY A 73 8.62 2.56 1.33
CA GLY A 73 9.28 2.75 2.64
C GLY A 73 9.21 1.52 3.53
N ASP A 74 8.16 0.74 3.41
CA ASP A 74 7.87 -0.41 4.28
C ASP A 74 8.10 -1.77 3.63
N ILE A 75 8.82 -1.86 2.51
CA ILE A 75 9.05 -3.13 1.79
C ILE A 75 9.54 -4.25 2.73
N GLU A 76 10.42 -3.93 3.69
CA GLU A 76 10.96 -4.91 4.64
C GLU A 76 9.93 -5.35 5.70
N ASN A 77 8.85 -4.59 5.90
CA ASN A 77 7.75 -4.91 6.81
C ASN A 77 6.63 -5.70 6.11
N ILE A 78 6.65 -5.76 4.78
CA ILE A 78 5.67 -6.54 4.01
C ILE A 78 5.73 -8.01 4.40
N GLY A 79 4.58 -8.57 4.69
CA GLY A 79 4.42 -9.94 5.15
C GLY A 79 4.51 -10.11 6.67
N LYS A 80 5.19 -9.20 7.39
CA LYS A 80 5.34 -9.25 8.85
C LYS A 80 4.17 -8.64 9.60
N THR A 81 3.52 -7.64 9.01
CA THR A 81 2.38 -6.91 9.60
C THR A 81 1.09 -7.19 8.82
N ALA A 82 -0.06 -6.95 9.46
CA ALA A 82 -1.38 -7.19 8.88
C ALA A 82 -1.85 -6.07 7.94
N ARG A 83 -1.26 -4.87 8.05
CA ARG A 83 -1.77 -3.61 7.47
C ARG A 83 -0.86 -2.95 6.41
N HIS A 84 0.34 -3.48 6.16
CA HIS A 84 1.26 -2.93 5.18
C HIS A 84 1.20 -3.69 3.85
N GLY A 85 1.01 -2.95 2.77
CA GLY A 85 1.06 -3.41 1.39
C GLY A 85 1.88 -2.45 0.54
N THR A 86 2.57 -2.96 -0.47
CA THR A 86 3.35 -2.15 -1.41
C THR A 86 2.43 -1.43 -2.39
N PHE A 87 1.55 -2.18 -3.05
CA PHE A 87 0.48 -1.65 -3.90
C PHE A 87 -0.81 -1.55 -3.09
N PHE A 88 -1.50 -0.44 -3.23
CA PHE A 88 -2.85 -0.24 -2.70
C PHE A 88 -3.64 0.73 -3.57
N GLU A 89 -4.95 0.72 -3.40
CA GLU A 89 -5.85 1.65 -4.07
C GLU A 89 -6.32 2.70 -3.07
N MET A 90 -6.17 3.98 -3.45
CA MET A 90 -6.64 5.10 -2.64
C MET A 90 -7.89 5.71 -3.27
N LEU A 91 -9.01 5.60 -2.59
CA LEU A 91 -10.25 6.28 -2.89
C LEU A 91 -10.13 7.73 -2.41
N GLY A 92 -10.45 8.69 -3.27
CA GLY A 92 -10.34 10.10 -2.94
C GLY A 92 -11.45 10.93 -3.58
N ASN A 93 -11.97 11.89 -2.81
CA ASN A 93 -12.81 12.97 -3.30
C ASN A 93 -12.13 14.30 -3.05
N PHE A 94 -12.16 15.16 -4.03
CA PHE A 94 -11.38 16.40 -4.08
C PHE A 94 -12.28 17.58 -4.40
N SER A 95 -12.02 18.70 -3.72
CA SER A 95 -12.64 20.00 -3.98
C SER A 95 -11.58 21.05 -4.27
N PHE A 96 -11.72 21.72 -5.40
CA PHE A 96 -10.83 22.81 -5.81
C PHE A 96 -11.57 24.13 -5.68
N GLY A 97 -11.60 24.69 -4.45
CA GLY A 97 -12.27 25.94 -4.14
C GLY A 97 -13.81 25.89 -4.24
N ASP A 98 -14.41 24.70 -4.10
CA ASP A 98 -15.88 24.50 -4.13
C ASP A 98 -16.39 24.25 -2.71
N TYR A 99 -16.54 23.01 -2.27
CA TYR A 99 -16.92 22.69 -0.89
C TYR A 99 -15.71 22.58 0.03
N PHE A 100 -15.95 22.59 1.35
CA PHE A 100 -14.89 22.52 2.35
C PHE A 100 -15.24 21.55 3.49
N LYS A 101 -14.89 21.85 4.75
CA LYS A 101 -14.96 20.91 5.89
C LYS A 101 -16.35 20.32 6.10
N THR A 102 -17.39 21.13 6.07
CA THR A 102 -18.77 20.68 6.37
C THR A 102 -19.18 19.54 5.43
N GLU A 103 -19.14 19.77 4.13
CA GLU A 103 -19.56 18.76 3.16
C GLU A 103 -18.62 17.55 3.19
N ALA A 104 -17.31 17.76 3.33
CA ALA A 104 -16.34 16.65 3.38
C ALA A 104 -16.63 15.72 4.55
N ILE A 105 -16.87 16.26 5.74
CA ILE A 105 -17.19 15.48 6.95
C ILE A 105 -18.55 14.81 6.82
N HIS A 106 -19.58 15.55 6.40
CA HIS A 106 -20.92 14.98 6.23
C HIS A 106 -20.95 13.83 5.21
N TRP A 107 -20.29 14.00 4.04
CA TRP A 107 -20.30 12.95 3.01
C TRP A 107 -19.42 11.74 3.39
N SER A 108 -18.34 11.94 4.11
CA SER A 108 -17.55 10.82 4.62
C SER A 108 -18.35 10.00 5.65
N TRP A 109 -19.09 10.67 6.53
CA TRP A 109 -19.96 10.01 7.48
C TRP A 109 -21.14 9.29 6.80
N GLU A 110 -21.86 9.97 5.90
CA GLU A 110 -22.96 9.40 5.11
C GLU A 110 -22.50 8.16 4.34
N PHE A 111 -21.34 8.23 3.66
CA PHE A 111 -20.81 7.10 2.91
C PHE A 111 -20.53 5.89 3.83
N LEU A 112 -19.84 6.10 4.94
CA LEU A 112 -19.48 5.01 5.82
C LEU A 112 -20.69 4.39 6.53
N THR A 113 -21.64 5.21 6.99
CA THR A 113 -22.76 4.74 7.82
C THR A 113 -23.99 4.33 7.02
N GLU A 114 -24.34 5.07 5.95
CA GLU A 114 -25.58 4.82 5.20
C GLU A 114 -25.33 3.99 3.94
N VAL A 115 -24.21 4.22 3.22
CA VAL A 115 -23.92 3.50 1.97
C VAL A 115 -23.23 2.17 2.25
N VAL A 116 -22.16 2.19 3.05
CA VAL A 116 -21.41 0.98 3.43
C VAL A 116 -22.09 0.24 4.58
N GLY A 117 -22.76 0.96 5.49
CA GLY A 117 -23.50 0.39 6.62
C GLY A 117 -22.59 0.01 7.80
N LEU A 118 -21.51 0.75 8.02
CA LEU A 118 -20.69 0.61 9.22
C LEU A 118 -21.47 1.08 10.45
N ASP A 119 -21.24 0.42 11.57
CA ASP A 119 -21.83 0.78 12.84
C ASP A 119 -21.30 2.14 13.32
N PRO A 120 -22.17 3.18 13.44
CA PRO A 120 -21.75 4.52 13.88
C PRO A 120 -21.11 4.53 15.27
N ASP A 121 -21.50 3.60 16.15
CA ASP A 121 -20.96 3.53 17.51
C ASP A 121 -19.52 3.00 17.55
N ARG A 122 -19.04 2.45 16.44
CA ARG A 122 -17.67 1.97 16.28
C ARG A 122 -16.77 2.92 15.48
N LEU A 123 -17.29 4.09 15.06
CA LEU A 123 -16.55 5.11 14.35
C LEU A 123 -16.12 6.23 15.29
N TYR A 124 -14.85 6.59 15.22
CA TYR A 124 -14.20 7.57 16.09
C TYR A 124 -13.43 8.57 15.24
N PRO A 125 -13.88 9.83 15.13
CA PRO A 125 -13.12 10.86 14.44
C PRO A 125 -11.95 11.38 15.28
N SER A 126 -10.85 11.71 14.62
CA SER A 126 -9.81 12.57 15.15
C SER A 126 -9.74 13.87 14.38
N ILE A 127 -9.20 14.92 15.01
CA ILE A 127 -9.03 16.25 14.44
C ILE A 127 -7.68 16.83 14.87
N TYR A 128 -7.19 17.80 14.10
CA TYR A 128 -6.08 18.63 14.57
C TYR A 128 -6.48 19.37 15.84
N GLN A 129 -5.58 19.41 16.81
CA GLN A 129 -5.86 19.91 18.17
C GLN A 129 -6.48 21.30 18.22
N ASP A 130 -6.12 22.19 17.28
CA ASP A 130 -6.57 23.59 17.22
C ASP A 130 -7.72 23.79 16.20
N ASP A 131 -8.28 22.72 15.62
CA ASP A 131 -9.36 22.79 14.63
C ASP A 131 -10.74 22.68 15.31
N ASP A 132 -11.16 23.75 15.98
CA ASP A 132 -12.46 23.82 16.64
C ASP A 132 -13.65 23.78 15.64
N GLU A 133 -13.44 24.24 14.40
CA GLU A 133 -14.46 24.15 13.35
C GLU A 133 -14.78 22.68 13.01
N ALA A 134 -13.77 21.85 12.80
CA ALA A 134 -13.98 20.43 12.58
C ALA A 134 -14.60 19.73 13.80
N PHE A 135 -14.19 20.12 15.03
CA PHE A 135 -14.83 19.61 16.24
C PHE A 135 -16.32 19.94 16.29
N ASP A 136 -16.68 21.18 16.00
CA ASP A 136 -18.08 21.61 16.02
C ASP A 136 -18.93 20.88 14.99
N ILE A 137 -18.41 20.63 13.78
CA ILE A 137 -19.11 19.86 12.76
C ILE A 137 -19.36 18.44 13.26
N TRP A 138 -18.32 17.73 13.76
CA TRP A 138 -18.48 16.38 14.31
C TRP A 138 -19.46 16.31 15.48
N ASN A 139 -19.35 17.27 16.43
CA ASN A 139 -20.15 17.23 17.64
C ASN A 139 -21.58 17.76 17.43
N LYS A 140 -21.73 18.93 16.80
CA LYS A 140 -23.02 19.63 16.74
C LYS A 140 -23.86 19.25 15.53
N GLU A 141 -23.23 18.94 14.39
CA GLU A 141 -23.94 18.65 13.15
C GLU A 141 -24.10 17.15 12.92
N ILE A 142 -23.03 16.36 13.11
CA ILE A 142 -23.07 14.88 13.01
C ILE A 142 -23.63 14.25 14.30
N GLY A 143 -23.41 14.88 15.46
CA GLY A 143 -23.92 14.42 16.75
C GLY A 143 -23.01 13.42 17.48
N ILE A 144 -21.70 13.42 17.19
CA ILE A 144 -20.73 12.58 17.89
C ILE A 144 -20.49 13.16 19.29
N ALA A 145 -20.55 12.34 20.32
CA ALA A 145 -20.25 12.75 21.68
C ALA A 145 -18.79 13.24 21.81
N PRO A 146 -18.55 14.34 22.56
CA PRO A 146 -17.23 14.98 22.66
C PRO A 146 -16.10 14.01 23.04
N GLU A 147 -16.36 13.06 23.93
CA GLU A 147 -15.40 12.04 24.38
C GLU A 147 -15.02 10.99 23.31
N ARG A 148 -15.72 10.99 22.19
CA ARG A 148 -15.42 10.15 21.02
C ARG A 148 -14.66 10.90 19.92
N ILE A 149 -14.41 12.20 20.08
CA ILE A 149 -13.65 13.05 19.15
C ILE A 149 -12.26 13.26 19.72
N PHE A 150 -11.24 12.73 19.06
CA PHE A 150 -9.86 12.78 19.53
C PHE A 150 -9.13 13.99 18.95
N ARG A 151 -8.34 14.67 19.77
CA ARG A 151 -7.52 15.81 19.36
C ARG A 151 -6.05 15.39 19.35
N PHE A 152 -5.41 15.44 18.19
CA PHE A 152 -4.00 15.11 18.04
C PHE A 152 -3.20 16.28 17.51
N GLY A 153 -1.89 16.20 17.68
CA GLY A 153 -0.95 17.21 17.25
C GLY A 153 -0.68 17.20 15.75
N LYS A 154 0.33 17.98 15.39
CA LYS A 154 0.73 18.11 13.99
C LYS A 154 1.26 16.81 13.38
N GLU A 155 1.82 15.94 14.20
CA GLU A 155 2.38 14.66 13.74
C GLU A 155 1.30 13.71 13.19
N ASP A 156 0.08 13.77 13.72
CA ASP A 156 -1.02 12.88 13.35
C ASP A 156 -2.08 13.56 12.48
N ASN A 157 -2.55 14.76 12.89
CA ASN A 157 -3.69 15.43 12.25
C ASN A 157 -3.34 16.73 11.50
N PHE A 158 -2.15 16.81 10.93
CA PHE A 158 -1.80 17.88 10.00
C PHE A 158 -1.01 17.27 8.83
N TRP A 159 -1.59 17.33 7.63
CA TRP A 159 -0.96 16.77 6.45
C TRP A 159 -0.08 17.78 5.74
N GLU A 160 1.18 17.43 5.51
CA GLU A 160 2.13 18.18 4.70
C GLU A 160 3.13 17.20 4.03
N HIS A 161 3.58 17.54 2.84
CA HIS A 161 4.60 16.77 2.14
C HIS A 161 5.58 17.72 1.42
N GLY A 162 6.71 17.99 2.07
CA GLY A 162 7.71 18.93 1.56
C GLY A 162 7.14 20.35 1.46
N SER A 163 7.23 20.96 0.28
CA SER A 163 6.63 22.26 -0.03
C SER A 163 5.31 22.09 -0.79
N GLY A 164 4.39 23.03 -0.61
CA GLY A 164 3.13 23.11 -1.31
C GLY A 164 1.90 23.06 -0.40
N PRO A 165 0.72 22.76 -0.98
CA PRO A 165 -0.55 22.74 -0.27
C PRO A 165 -0.54 21.81 0.93
N CYS A 166 -1.00 22.29 2.08
CA CYS A 166 -1.06 21.54 3.33
C CYS A 166 -2.18 22.06 4.23
N GLY A 167 -2.45 21.37 5.31
CA GLY A 167 -3.45 21.80 6.28
C GLY A 167 -3.81 20.76 7.34
N PRO A 168 -4.65 21.17 8.32
CA PRO A 168 -5.17 20.24 9.31
C PRO A 168 -5.98 19.14 8.63
N CYS A 169 -6.07 17.99 9.27
CA CYS A 169 -6.90 16.91 8.79
C CYS A 169 -7.75 16.30 9.90
N SER A 170 -8.80 15.60 9.45
CA SER A 170 -9.67 14.81 10.30
C SER A 170 -9.70 13.40 9.79
N GLU A 171 -9.29 12.46 10.64
CA GLU A 171 -9.29 11.03 10.33
C GLU A 171 -10.48 10.34 10.96
N ILE A 172 -10.97 9.28 10.34
CA ILE A 172 -12.03 8.44 10.86
C ILE A 172 -11.45 7.06 11.13
N TYR A 173 -11.51 6.66 12.40
CA TYR A 173 -11.07 5.34 12.87
C TYR A 173 -12.25 4.43 13.10
N TYR A 174 -12.07 3.14 12.84
CA TYR A 174 -13.03 2.10 13.14
C TYR A 174 -12.51 1.17 14.22
N ASP A 175 -13.29 0.97 15.32
CA ASP A 175 -12.98 0.00 16.37
C ASP A 175 -13.33 -1.42 15.91
N ARG A 176 -12.33 -2.22 15.63
CA ARG A 176 -12.46 -3.62 15.23
C ARG A 176 -12.77 -4.56 16.40
N GLY A 177 -12.72 -4.03 17.61
CA GLY A 177 -12.97 -4.75 18.85
C GLY A 177 -11.70 -5.24 19.55
N GLU A 178 -11.88 -5.66 20.80
CA GLU A 178 -10.79 -6.01 21.72
C GLU A 178 -9.89 -7.15 21.22
N LYS A 179 -10.42 -8.06 20.40
CA LYS A 179 -9.65 -9.17 19.81
C LYS A 179 -8.44 -8.71 18.99
N TYR A 180 -8.48 -7.48 18.47
CA TYR A 180 -7.39 -6.87 17.70
C TYR A 180 -6.55 -5.88 18.51
N GLY A 181 -6.89 -5.69 19.77
CA GLY A 181 -6.18 -4.78 20.67
C GLY A 181 -4.87 -5.32 21.19
N CYS A 182 -4.01 -4.41 21.68
CA CYS A 182 -2.71 -4.77 22.27
C CYS A 182 -2.83 -5.41 23.68
N GLY A 183 -4.04 -5.51 24.25
CA GLY A 183 -4.26 -6.02 25.59
C GLY A 183 -3.74 -5.11 26.72
N LYS A 184 -3.22 -3.92 26.41
CA LYS A 184 -2.72 -2.97 27.41
C LYS A 184 -3.85 -2.08 27.93
N PRO A 185 -3.83 -1.69 29.23
CA PRO A 185 -4.72 -0.67 29.74
C PRO A 185 -4.53 0.64 28.96
N GLY A 186 -5.65 1.33 28.62
CA GLY A 186 -5.61 2.58 27.88
C GLY A 186 -5.49 2.44 26.36
N CYS A 187 -5.70 1.25 25.80
CA CYS A 187 -5.82 1.06 24.34
C CYS A 187 -6.98 1.91 23.80
N THR A 188 -6.66 2.88 22.96
CA THR A 188 -7.59 3.87 22.40
C THR A 188 -7.21 4.24 20.98
N VAL A 189 -7.93 5.16 20.33
CA VAL A 189 -7.55 5.77 19.05
C VAL A 189 -6.15 6.37 19.16
N GLY A 190 -5.31 6.18 18.15
CA GLY A 190 -3.89 6.53 18.16
C GLY A 190 -2.96 5.44 18.72
N CYS A 191 -3.51 4.32 19.23
CA CYS A 191 -2.68 3.16 19.56
C CYS A 191 -2.16 2.47 18.27
N GLU A 192 -0.90 2.06 18.26
CA GLU A 192 -0.28 1.37 17.12
C GLU A 192 -0.79 -0.06 16.87
N CYS A 193 -1.71 -0.57 17.71
CA CYS A 193 -2.31 -1.89 17.49
C CYS A 193 -3.38 -1.86 16.38
N ASP A 194 -3.85 -3.06 16.00
CA ASP A 194 -4.81 -3.22 14.90
C ASP A 194 -6.29 -3.06 15.34
N ARG A 195 -6.58 -2.61 16.56
CA ARG A 195 -7.95 -2.40 17.07
C ARG A 195 -8.61 -1.19 16.41
N TYR A 196 -7.98 -0.02 16.51
CA TYR A 196 -8.49 1.21 15.93
C TYR A 196 -7.76 1.46 14.60
N ILE A 197 -8.40 1.07 13.51
CA ILE A 197 -7.82 1.24 12.17
C ILE A 197 -8.33 2.55 11.55
N GLU A 198 -7.42 3.41 11.12
CA GLU A 198 -7.76 4.55 10.28
C GLU A 198 -8.33 4.05 8.96
N VAL A 199 -9.57 4.42 8.65
CA VAL A 199 -10.23 4.07 7.40
C VAL A 199 -10.26 5.23 6.41
N TRP A 200 -10.36 6.48 6.87
CA TRP A 200 -10.47 7.65 6.00
C TRP A 200 -9.76 8.86 6.60
N ASN A 201 -9.00 9.59 5.77
CA ASN A 201 -8.41 10.87 6.14
C ASN A 201 -9.00 11.99 5.26
N ASN A 202 -9.55 13.04 5.89
CA ASN A 202 -10.04 14.26 5.26
C ASN A 202 -9.05 15.39 5.52
N VAL A 203 -8.30 15.82 4.50
CA VAL A 203 -7.34 16.91 4.58
C VAL A 203 -7.98 18.22 4.14
N PHE A 204 -7.92 19.22 5.01
CA PHE A 204 -8.41 20.57 4.78
C PHE A 204 -7.26 21.46 4.31
N SER A 205 -6.96 21.36 3.01
CA SER A 205 -5.83 22.04 2.38
C SER A 205 -6.12 23.53 2.28
N GLN A 206 -5.59 24.31 3.23
CA GLN A 206 -5.84 25.76 3.37
C GLN A 206 -4.55 26.59 3.45
N PHE A 207 -3.39 25.95 3.60
CA PHE A 207 -2.10 26.60 3.66
C PHE A 207 -1.17 26.14 2.54
N ASP A 208 -0.20 26.98 2.22
CA ASP A 208 0.94 26.68 1.36
C ASP A 208 2.23 26.74 2.22
N ASN A 209 2.96 25.64 2.25
CA ASN A 209 4.24 25.50 2.95
C ASN A 209 5.39 25.78 1.97
N ASP A 210 6.26 26.75 2.29
CA ASP A 210 7.42 27.10 1.47
C ASP A 210 8.57 26.06 1.54
N GLY A 211 8.41 25.00 2.34
CA GLY A 211 9.44 23.99 2.59
C GLY A 211 10.48 24.39 3.64
N HIS A 212 10.35 25.58 4.24
CA HIS A 212 11.22 26.11 5.30
C HIS A 212 10.47 26.31 6.63
N GLY A 213 9.24 25.82 6.70
CA GLY A 213 8.40 25.91 7.90
C GLY A 213 7.56 27.19 7.99
N HIS A 214 7.47 27.99 6.91
CA HIS A 214 6.56 29.11 6.85
C HIS A 214 5.30 28.73 6.07
N TYR A 215 4.15 29.06 6.64
CA TYR A 215 2.84 28.78 6.10
C TYR A 215 2.15 30.08 5.71
N SER A 216 1.64 30.14 4.49
CA SER A 216 0.75 31.21 4.01
C SER A 216 -0.61 30.63 3.66
N GLU A 217 -1.67 31.41 3.79
CA GLU A 217 -2.99 30.96 3.39
C GLU A 217 -3.06 30.80 1.86
N LEU A 218 -3.66 29.67 1.41
CA LEU A 218 -4.00 29.48 0.01
C LEU A 218 -5.10 30.47 -0.41
N LYS A 219 -5.03 30.91 -1.67
CA LYS A 219 -6.07 31.78 -2.25
C LYS A 219 -7.44 31.09 -2.30
N GLN A 220 -7.45 29.79 -2.43
CA GLN A 220 -8.65 28.95 -2.38
C GLN A 220 -8.42 27.81 -1.38
N LYS A 221 -9.45 27.48 -0.62
CA LYS A 221 -9.46 26.32 0.25
C LYS A 221 -9.84 25.08 -0.56
N ASN A 222 -9.14 23.99 -0.36
CA ASN A 222 -9.35 22.75 -1.10
C ASN A 222 -9.61 21.59 -0.14
N ILE A 223 -10.27 20.56 -0.63
CA ILE A 223 -10.40 19.26 0.04
C ILE A 223 -9.58 18.24 -0.71
N ASP A 224 -8.76 17.53 0.05
CA ASP A 224 -8.06 16.31 -0.33
C ASP A 224 -8.50 15.20 0.62
N THR A 225 -8.97 14.07 0.10
CA THR A 225 -9.27 12.93 0.96
C THR A 225 -8.58 11.68 0.49
N GLY A 226 -8.28 10.78 1.44
CA GLY A 226 -7.68 9.50 1.15
C GLY A 226 -8.28 8.41 2.02
N MET A 227 -8.90 7.41 1.37
CA MET A 227 -9.39 6.20 2.01
C MET A 227 -8.75 4.99 1.34
N GLY A 228 -7.99 4.20 2.10
CA GLY A 228 -7.42 2.95 1.59
C GLY A 228 -8.53 1.94 1.30
N LEU A 229 -8.69 1.56 0.03
CA LEU A 229 -9.75 0.63 -0.38
C LEU A 229 -9.60 -0.73 0.30
N GLU A 230 -8.38 -1.25 0.39
CA GLU A 230 -8.11 -2.52 1.06
C GLU A 230 -8.33 -2.43 2.58
N ARG A 231 -8.03 -1.27 3.22
CA ARG A 231 -8.34 -1.05 4.65
C ARG A 231 -9.84 -1.03 4.91
N LEU A 232 -10.60 -0.33 4.07
CA LEU A 232 -12.06 -0.36 4.14
C LEU A 232 -12.60 -1.78 3.98
N ALA A 233 -12.05 -2.54 3.02
CA ALA A 233 -12.44 -3.93 2.81
C ALA A 233 -12.12 -4.83 4.02
N VAL A 234 -10.98 -4.63 4.70
CA VAL A 234 -10.65 -5.34 5.96
C VAL A 234 -11.74 -5.15 7.01
N VAL A 235 -12.22 -3.91 7.16
CA VAL A 235 -13.27 -3.58 8.13
C VAL A 235 -14.61 -4.18 7.71
N VAL A 236 -15.01 -4.01 6.45
CA VAL A 236 -16.31 -4.44 5.91
C VAL A 236 -16.45 -5.95 5.88
N GLN A 237 -15.37 -6.66 5.54
CA GLN A 237 -15.34 -8.12 5.48
C GLN A 237 -15.03 -8.77 6.84
N ASP A 238 -14.70 -7.97 7.88
CA ASP A 238 -14.27 -8.42 9.23
C ASP A 238 -13.17 -9.49 9.16
N VAL A 239 -12.12 -9.21 8.38
CA VAL A 239 -10.98 -10.11 8.18
C VAL A 239 -9.74 -9.61 8.91
N ASP A 240 -8.79 -10.52 9.21
CA ASP A 240 -7.65 -10.21 10.07
C ASP A 240 -6.64 -9.25 9.44
N SER A 241 -6.46 -9.32 8.13
CA SER A 241 -5.44 -8.53 7.43
C SER A 241 -5.85 -8.18 6.00
N LEU A 242 -5.12 -7.25 5.39
CA LEU A 242 -5.29 -6.91 3.96
C LEU A 242 -5.04 -8.11 3.02
N PHE A 243 -4.29 -9.13 3.48
CA PHE A 243 -4.04 -10.35 2.70
C PHE A 243 -5.23 -11.30 2.65
N THR A 244 -6.19 -11.11 3.55
CA THR A 244 -7.39 -11.95 3.66
C THR A 244 -8.65 -11.27 3.14
N VAL A 245 -8.56 -10.04 2.60
CA VAL A 245 -9.67 -9.47 1.81
C VAL A 245 -9.88 -10.26 0.53
N ASP A 246 -11.08 -10.31 0.02
CA ASP A 246 -11.52 -11.19 -1.09
C ASP A 246 -10.53 -11.29 -2.26
N THR A 247 -10.12 -10.16 -2.85
CA THR A 247 -9.20 -10.15 -4.00
C THR A 247 -7.79 -10.63 -3.64
N ASN A 248 -7.23 -10.15 -2.53
CA ASN A 248 -5.91 -10.56 -2.09
C ASN A 248 -5.90 -12.01 -1.62
N LYS A 249 -6.99 -12.47 -0.96
CA LYS A 249 -7.16 -13.86 -0.52
C LYS A 249 -7.18 -14.82 -1.72
N ALA A 250 -7.89 -14.47 -2.79
CA ALA A 250 -7.91 -15.29 -4.00
C ALA A 250 -6.52 -15.44 -4.64
N LEU A 251 -5.72 -14.36 -4.64
CA LEU A 251 -4.32 -14.40 -5.09
C LEU A 251 -3.44 -15.22 -4.13
N LEU A 252 -3.58 -15.01 -2.82
CA LEU A 252 -2.89 -15.77 -1.78
C LEU A 252 -3.17 -17.28 -1.90
N ASP A 253 -4.42 -17.66 -2.13
CA ASP A 253 -4.82 -19.06 -2.34
C ASP A 253 -4.16 -19.66 -3.58
N ARG A 254 -3.96 -18.85 -4.63
CA ARG A 254 -3.23 -19.31 -5.81
C ARG A 254 -1.75 -19.54 -5.49
N VAL A 255 -1.12 -18.70 -4.68
CA VAL A 255 0.26 -18.92 -4.20
C VAL A 255 0.33 -20.19 -3.36
N CYS A 256 -0.61 -20.40 -2.45
CA CYS A 256 -0.72 -21.61 -1.64
C CYS A 256 -0.83 -22.86 -2.51
N ALA A 257 -1.69 -22.82 -3.55
CA ALA A 257 -1.87 -23.95 -4.45
C ALA A 257 -0.58 -24.29 -5.24
N LEU A 258 0.15 -23.27 -5.72
CA LEU A 258 1.41 -23.48 -6.46
C LEU A 258 2.54 -24.01 -5.56
N SER A 259 2.57 -23.61 -4.30
CA SER A 259 3.60 -24.02 -3.34
C SER A 259 3.25 -25.28 -2.55
N ASN A 260 2.03 -25.77 -2.66
CA ASN A 260 1.48 -26.84 -1.83
C ASN A 260 1.61 -26.50 -0.32
N LYS A 261 1.42 -25.24 0.05
CA LYS A 261 1.45 -24.73 1.44
C LYS A 261 0.06 -24.27 1.87
N GLU A 262 -0.19 -24.35 3.17
CA GLU A 262 -1.40 -23.83 3.78
C GLU A 262 -1.10 -22.53 4.55
N TYR A 263 -1.94 -21.52 4.35
CA TYR A 263 -1.83 -20.26 5.09
C TYR A 263 -2.28 -20.42 6.55
N GLN A 264 -1.66 -19.66 7.48
CA GLN A 264 -1.91 -19.70 8.92
C GLN A 264 -1.50 -21.03 9.63
N LYS A 265 -0.51 -21.73 9.09
CA LYS A 265 0.06 -22.92 9.72
C LYS A 265 1.44 -22.68 10.32
N ASP A 266 2.25 -21.85 9.67
CA ASP A 266 3.61 -21.54 10.08
C ASP A 266 3.95 -20.09 9.75
N HIS A 267 4.47 -19.35 10.73
CA HIS A 267 4.72 -17.92 10.60
C HIS A 267 5.67 -17.55 9.46
N GLU A 268 6.77 -18.28 9.27
CA GLU A 268 7.75 -17.99 8.22
C GLU A 268 7.20 -18.28 6.83
N THR A 269 6.43 -19.37 6.73
CA THR A 269 5.68 -19.71 5.51
C THR A 269 4.67 -18.61 5.18
N ASP A 270 3.92 -18.13 6.16
CA ASP A 270 2.94 -17.06 5.99
C ASP A 270 3.57 -15.75 5.52
N VAL A 271 4.71 -15.37 6.09
CA VAL A 271 5.48 -14.19 5.65
C VAL A 271 5.86 -14.34 4.17
N SER A 272 6.34 -15.50 3.75
CA SER A 272 6.73 -15.74 2.36
C SER A 272 5.53 -15.73 1.41
N LEU A 273 4.40 -16.34 1.80
CA LEU A 273 3.15 -16.32 1.04
C LEU A 273 2.63 -14.89 0.83
N ARG A 274 2.64 -14.07 1.88
CA ARG A 274 2.22 -12.66 1.83
C ARG A 274 3.14 -11.83 0.94
N ILE A 275 4.46 -12.02 1.03
CA ILE A 275 5.42 -11.30 0.20
C ILE A 275 5.21 -11.61 -1.28
N VAL A 276 5.04 -12.87 -1.66
CA VAL A 276 4.77 -13.25 -3.06
C VAL A 276 3.47 -12.62 -3.54
N THR A 277 2.41 -12.67 -2.73
CA THR A 277 1.10 -12.10 -3.04
C THR A 277 1.18 -10.59 -3.27
N ASP A 278 1.78 -9.83 -2.36
CA ASP A 278 1.94 -8.39 -2.44
C ASP A 278 2.79 -7.96 -3.64
N HIS A 279 3.93 -8.60 -3.79
CA HIS A 279 4.91 -8.16 -4.78
C HIS A 279 4.47 -8.49 -6.21
N ILE A 280 3.81 -9.61 -6.46
CA ILE A 280 3.32 -9.92 -7.82
C ILE A 280 2.19 -8.97 -8.23
N LYS A 281 1.30 -8.58 -7.31
CA LYS A 281 0.29 -7.55 -7.56
C LYS A 281 0.97 -6.23 -7.93
N SER A 282 1.93 -5.79 -7.13
CA SER A 282 2.69 -4.56 -7.35
C SER A 282 3.42 -4.57 -8.69
N CYS A 283 4.15 -5.63 -9.01
CA CYS A 283 4.89 -5.78 -10.27
C CYS A 283 3.98 -5.75 -11.49
N THR A 284 2.83 -6.43 -11.42
CA THR A 284 1.85 -6.46 -12.52
C THR A 284 1.38 -5.06 -12.88
N PHE A 285 0.99 -4.25 -11.88
CA PHE A 285 0.56 -2.87 -12.11
C PHE A 285 1.69 -1.95 -12.56
N MET A 286 2.88 -2.07 -11.98
CA MET A 286 4.04 -1.28 -12.38
C MET A 286 4.42 -1.52 -13.84
N ILE A 287 4.45 -2.77 -14.29
CA ILE A 287 4.76 -3.11 -15.68
C ILE A 287 3.65 -2.62 -16.63
N SER A 288 2.38 -2.76 -16.24
CA SER A 288 1.25 -2.22 -17.01
C SER A 288 1.38 -0.70 -17.25
N ASP A 289 1.94 0.03 -16.29
CA ASP A 289 2.20 1.47 -16.39
C ASP A 289 3.53 1.82 -17.10
N GLY A 290 4.20 0.83 -17.72
CA GLY A 290 5.36 1.00 -18.56
C GLY A 290 6.70 1.02 -17.81
N ILE A 291 6.73 0.64 -16.55
CA ILE A 291 7.98 0.53 -15.78
C ILE A 291 8.68 -0.78 -16.18
N MET A 292 9.97 -0.67 -16.51
CA MET A 292 10.81 -1.81 -16.87
C MET A 292 11.88 -2.05 -15.79
N PRO A 293 12.30 -3.30 -15.55
CA PRO A 293 13.35 -3.61 -14.59
C PRO A 293 14.70 -3.00 -15.01
N THR A 294 15.25 -2.13 -14.16
CA THR A 294 16.55 -1.47 -14.38
C THR A 294 17.38 -1.48 -13.09
N ASN A 295 18.61 -0.94 -13.13
CA ASN A 295 19.51 -0.89 -11.98
C ASN A 295 19.30 0.34 -11.09
N GLU A 296 18.48 1.29 -11.51
CA GLU A 296 18.28 2.55 -10.79
C GLU A 296 16.83 3.05 -10.91
N GLY A 297 16.47 4.00 -10.07
CA GLY A 297 15.19 4.65 -10.08
C GLY A 297 14.01 3.68 -9.86
N ARG A 298 12.89 3.97 -10.51
CA ARG A 298 11.65 3.17 -10.38
C ARG A 298 11.79 1.75 -10.92
N GLY A 299 12.61 1.56 -11.94
CA GLY A 299 12.90 0.23 -12.49
C GLY A 299 13.68 -0.65 -11.53
N TYR A 300 14.54 -0.06 -10.68
CA TYR A 300 15.19 -0.78 -9.59
C TYR A 300 14.19 -1.26 -8.54
N VAL A 301 13.21 -0.42 -8.19
CA VAL A 301 12.13 -0.83 -7.27
C VAL A 301 11.38 -2.04 -7.83
N LEU A 302 10.95 -1.98 -9.09
CA LEU A 302 10.30 -3.11 -9.76
C LEU A 302 11.17 -4.36 -9.72
N ARG A 303 12.44 -4.25 -10.11
CA ARG A 303 13.39 -5.38 -10.09
C ARG A 303 13.54 -5.98 -8.69
N ARG A 304 13.66 -5.14 -7.66
CA ARG A 304 13.77 -5.57 -6.26
C ARG A 304 12.54 -6.37 -5.81
N LEU A 305 11.33 -5.85 -6.08
CA LEU A 305 10.07 -6.53 -5.75
C LEU A 305 9.96 -7.88 -6.48
N LEU A 306 10.25 -7.90 -7.77
CA LEU A 306 10.17 -9.08 -8.62
C LEU A 306 11.12 -10.18 -8.14
N ARG A 307 12.38 -9.84 -7.88
CA ARG A 307 13.39 -10.77 -7.37
C ARG A 307 13.06 -11.27 -5.97
N ARG A 308 12.52 -10.40 -5.11
CA ARG A 308 12.08 -10.78 -3.77
C ARG A 308 10.90 -11.76 -3.83
N ALA A 309 9.93 -11.54 -4.73
CA ALA A 309 8.84 -12.50 -4.97
C ALA A 309 9.39 -13.86 -5.47
N ALA A 310 10.27 -13.85 -6.47
CA ALA A 310 10.88 -15.07 -7.01
C ALA A 310 11.64 -15.86 -5.93
N ARG A 311 12.43 -15.16 -5.09
CA ARG A 311 13.16 -15.78 -3.97
C ARG A 311 12.23 -16.43 -2.94
N HIS A 312 11.19 -15.71 -2.50
CA HIS A 312 10.23 -16.26 -1.55
C HIS A 312 9.41 -17.40 -2.15
N GLY A 313 9.11 -17.38 -3.44
CA GLY A 313 8.51 -18.51 -4.13
C GLY A 313 9.38 -19.77 -4.10
N ARG A 314 10.69 -19.62 -4.33
CA ARG A 314 11.64 -20.75 -4.17
C ARG A 314 11.69 -21.25 -2.72
N LYS A 315 11.72 -20.33 -1.71
CA LYS A 315 11.66 -20.70 -0.29
C LYS A 315 10.40 -21.49 0.05
N LEU A 316 9.30 -21.21 -0.64
CA LEU A 316 8.04 -21.97 -0.52
C LEU A 316 8.05 -23.31 -1.24
N GLY A 317 9.10 -23.62 -2.03
CA GLY A 317 9.21 -24.85 -2.80
C GLY A 317 8.57 -24.80 -4.19
N ILE A 318 8.26 -23.59 -4.71
CA ILE A 318 7.73 -23.45 -6.07
C ILE A 318 8.88 -23.61 -7.05
N GLU A 319 8.80 -24.62 -7.91
CA GLU A 319 9.79 -24.91 -8.94
C GLU A 319 9.51 -24.15 -10.24
N GLY A 320 10.56 -23.81 -10.95
CA GLY A 320 10.50 -23.17 -12.26
C GLY A 320 10.02 -21.70 -12.22
N LYS A 321 9.29 -21.31 -13.25
CA LYS A 321 8.73 -19.96 -13.42
C LYS A 321 7.27 -19.93 -13.03
N PHE A 322 6.90 -18.99 -12.19
CA PHE A 322 5.53 -18.90 -11.65
C PHE A 322 4.98 -17.47 -11.60
N LEU A 323 5.82 -16.45 -11.74
CA LEU A 323 5.36 -15.05 -11.59
C LEU A 323 4.34 -14.65 -12.65
N ALA A 324 4.55 -15.04 -13.91
CA ALA A 324 3.57 -14.78 -14.98
C ALA A 324 2.24 -15.52 -14.75
N GLU A 325 2.26 -16.70 -14.16
CA GLU A 325 1.06 -17.45 -13.80
C GLU A 325 0.25 -16.74 -12.70
N LEU A 326 0.92 -16.26 -11.65
CA LEU A 326 0.27 -15.48 -10.60
C LEU A 326 -0.27 -14.15 -11.14
N SER A 327 0.46 -13.50 -12.05
CA SER A 327 0.03 -12.25 -12.68
C SER A 327 -1.28 -12.39 -13.46
N LYS A 328 -1.57 -13.56 -14.05
CA LYS A 328 -2.89 -13.84 -14.66
C LYS A 328 -4.01 -13.69 -13.65
N THR A 329 -3.82 -14.22 -12.44
CA THR A 329 -4.80 -14.07 -11.34
C THR A 329 -4.98 -12.62 -10.95
N VAL A 330 -3.88 -11.83 -10.85
CA VAL A 330 -3.97 -10.39 -10.57
C VAL A 330 -4.79 -9.67 -11.64
N ILE A 331 -4.55 -9.94 -12.90
CA ILE A 331 -5.27 -9.33 -14.04
C ILE A 331 -6.76 -9.68 -13.95
N GLU A 332 -7.09 -10.96 -13.77
CA GLU A 332 -8.49 -11.43 -13.69
C GLU A 332 -9.26 -10.75 -12.55
N LEU A 333 -8.63 -10.59 -11.39
CA LEU A 333 -9.25 -9.96 -10.22
C LEU A 333 -9.37 -8.43 -10.32
N SER A 334 -8.60 -7.79 -11.21
CA SER A 334 -8.47 -6.34 -11.28
C SER A 334 -8.97 -5.71 -12.57
N LYS A 335 -9.22 -6.48 -13.63
CA LYS A 335 -9.56 -5.97 -14.98
C LYS A 335 -10.83 -5.11 -15.03
N ASP A 336 -11.79 -5.32 -14.13
CA ASP A 336 -13.02 -4.50 -14.07
C ASP A 336 -12.73 -3.04 -13.70
N GLY A 337 -11.77 -2.83 -12.81
CA GLY A 337 -11.30 -1.48 -12.45
C GLY A 337 -10.18 -0.95 -13.35
N TYR A 338 -9.42 -1.86 -13.96
CA TYR A 338 -8.20 -1.56 -14.73
C TYR A 338 -8.11 -2.41 -15.99
N PRO A 339 -8.96 -2.13 -17.02
CA PRO A 339 -9.01 -2.94 -18.25
C PRO A 339 -7.69 -2.96 -19.02
N GLU A 340 -6.84 -1.94 -18.84
CA GLU A 340 -5.51 -1.88 -19.43
C GLU A 340 -4.59 -3.04 -19.02
N LEU A 341 -4.86 -3.71 -17.92
CA LEU A 341 -4.11 -4.90 -17.50
C LEU A 341 -4.31 -6.05 -18.49
N GLU A 342 -5.56 -6.27 -18.92
CA GLU A 342 -5.90 -7.30 -19.90
C GLU A 342 -5.33 -6.96 -21.28
N GLU A 343 -5.44 -5.70 -21.70
CA GLU A 343 -4.88 -5.23 -22.97
C GLU A 343 -3.35 -5.42 -23.06
N LYS A 344 -2.63 -5.23 -21.95
CA LYS A 344 -1.18 -5.30 -21.87
C LYS A 344 -0.63 -6.64 -21.34
N GLN A 345 -1.47 -7.64 -21.12
CA GLN A 345 -1.09 -8.90 -20.47
C GLN A 345 0.12 -9.58 -21.12
N SER A 346 0.20 -9.60 -22.46
CA SER A 346 1.31 -10.24 -23.16
C SER A 346 2.66 -9.58 -22.85
N MET A 347 2.68 -8.25 -22.75
CA MET A 347 3.88 -7.49 -22.37
C MET A 347 4.23 -7.76 -20.90
N ILE A 348 3.23 -7.75 -20.01
CA ILE A 348 3.43 -8.02 -18.57
C ILE A 348 4.06 -9.40 -18.38
N PHE A 349 3.51 -10.43 -18.99
CA PHE A 349 4.02 -11.80 -18.87
C PHE A 349 5.44 -11.95 -19.44
N LYS A 350 5.73 -11.28 -20.55
CA LYS A 350 7.07 -11.27 -21.14
C LYS A 350 8.11 -10.70 -20.18
N VAL A 351 7.83 -9.50 -19.62
CA VAL A 351 8.76 -8.83 -18.70
C VAL A 351 8.98 -9.65 -17.44
N LEU A 352 7.90 -10.18 -16.84
CA LEU A 352 7.99 -11.05 -15.66
C LEU A 352 8.84 -12.28 -15.94
N THR A 353 8.56 -12.99 -17.02
CA THR A 353 9.27 -14.22 -17.39
C THR A 353 10.75 -13.98 -17.66
N GLU A 354 11.08 -12.91 -18.41
CA GLU A 354 12.47 -12.60 -18.74
C GLU A 354 13.31 -12.22 -17.51
N GLU A 355 12.76 -11.44 -16.58
CA GLU A 355 13.48 -11.06 -15.36
C GLU A 355 13.56 -12.22 -14.35
N GLU A 356 12.52 -13.05 -14.26
CA GLU A 356 12.54 -14.28 -13.45
C GLU A 356 13.59 -15.26 -13.96
N ASP A 357 13.69 -15.47 -15.29
CA ASP A 357 14.75 -16.29 -15.90
C ASP A 357 16.15 -15.78 -15.61
N LYS A 358 16.38 -14.45 -15.71
CA LYS A 358 17.66 -13.84 -15.39
C LYS A 358 18.02 -14.02 -13.93
N PHE A 359 17.05 -13.83 -13.03
CA PHE A 359 17.26 -13.98 -11.61
C PHE A 359 17.53 -15.45 -11.23
N ASN A 360 16.77 -16.38 -11.76
CA ASN A 360 16.95 -17.81 -11.52
C ASN A 360 18.37 -18.26 -11.93
N LYS A 361 18.86 -17.85 -13.09
CA LYS A 361 20.25 -18.10 -13.50
C LYS A 361 21.27 -17.51 -12.54
N THR A 362 21.03 -16.29 -12.05
CA THR A 362 21.90 -15.65 -11.06
C THR A 362 21.95 -16.44 -9.75
N ILE A 363 20.82 -16.92 -9.28
CA ILE A 363 20.73 -17.75 -8.07
C ILE A 363 21.44 -19.08 -8.26
N ASP A 364 21.19 -19.79 -9.37
CA ASP A 364 21.79 -21.09 -9.64
C ASP A 364 23.32 -20.99 -9.76
N GLN A 365 23.84 -19.94 -10.40
CA GLN A 365 25.27 -19.63 -10.45
C GLN A 365 25.86 -19.30 -9.09
N GLY A 366 25.15 -18.46 -8.30
CA GLY A 366 25.58 -18.09 -6.97
C GLY A 366 25.65 -19.29 -6.01
N LEU A 367 24.66 -20.19 -6.07
CA LEU A 367 24.65 -21.42 -5.30
C LEU A 367 25.84 -22.34 -5.66
N ALA A 368 26.16 -22.48 -6.94
CA ALA A 368 27.32 -23.28 -7.37
C ALA A 368 28.63 -22.69 -6.84
N ILE A 369 28.79 -21.35 -6.93
CA ILE A 369 29.98 -20.67 -6.42
C ILE A 369 30.07 -20.76 -4.88
N LEU A 370 28.95 -20.63 -4.17
CA LEU A 370 28.89 -20.80 -2.73
C LEU A 370 29.36 -22.21 -2.31
N ALA A 371 28.86 -23.25 -2.99
CA ALA A 371 29.25 -24.62 -2.75
C ALA A 371 30.78 -24.83 -2.98
N GLU A 372 31.36 -24.25 -4.05
CA GLU A 372 32.83 -24.27 -4.25
C GLU A 372 33.59 -23.56 -3.12
N MET A 373 33.05 -22.45 -2.58
CA MET A 373 33.64 -21.74 -1.44
C MET A 373 33.56 -22.57 -0.15
N GLU A 374 32.43 -23.25 0.08
CA GLU A 374 32.24 -24.15 1.23
C GLU A 374 33.20 -25.36 1.19
N ASP A 375 33.38 -25.98 0.03
CA ASP A 375 34.35 -27.08 -0.16
C ASP A 375 35.77 -26.58 0.11
N ALA A 376 36.15 -25.39 -0.35
CA ALA A 376 37.46 -24.81 -0.12
C ALA A 376 37.69 -24.51 1.38
N MET A 377 36.68 -23.98 2.07
CA MET A 377 36.74 -23.73 3.52
C MET A 377 36.88 -25.03 4.31
N ALA A 378 36.10 -26.05 3.98
CA ALA A 378 36.18 -27.36 4.60
C ALA A 378 37.58 -27.96 4.45
N ALA A 379 38.21 -27.86 3.27
CA ALA A 379 39.57 -28.29 3.00
C ALA A 379 40.62 -27.49 3.78
N ALA A 380 40.36 -26.20 4.07
CA ALA A 380 41.21 -25.33 4.87
C ALA A 380 40.98 -25.46 6.41
N GLY A 381 39.94 -26.19 6.82
CA GLY A 381 39.51 -26.29 8.23
C GLY A 381 38.87 -25.00 8.77
N GLU A 382 38.38 -24.13 7.86
CA GLU A 382 37.69 -22.89 8.21
C GLU A 382 36.19 -23.17 8.40
N LYS A 383 35.61 -22.55 9.43
CA LYS A 383 34.18 -22.70 9.75
C LYS A 383 33.31 -21.45 9.43
N THR A 384 33.94 -20.39 8.90
CA THR A 384 33.26 -19.12 8.70
C THR A 384 33.56 -18.54 7.32
N LEU A 385 32.52 -18.29 6.53
CA LEU A 385 32.65 -17.61 5.25
C LEU A 385 33.18 -16.19 5.48
N SER A 386 34.26 -15.82 4.80
CA SER A 386 34.85 -14.49 4.95
C SER A 386 33.91 -13.41 4.40
N GLY A 387 33.93 -12.22 5.02
CA GLY A 387 33.20 -11.08 4.53
C GLY A 387 33.56 -10.70 3.08
N GLU A 388 34.79 -10.93 2.65
CA GLU A 388 35.27 -10.73 1.27
C GLU A 388 34.55 -11.67 0.29
N ASN A 389 34.44 -12.95 0.64
CA ASN A 389 33.75 -13.95 -0.16
C ASN A 389 32.24 -13.67 -0.23
N ALA A 390 31.61 -13.30 0.90
CA ALA A 390 30.18 -12.91 0.92
C ALA A 390 29.94 -11.63 0.08
N PHE A 391 30.84 -10.65 0.16
CA PHE A 391 30.76 -9.44 -0.66
C PHE A 391 30.98 -9.75 -2.15
N LYS A 392 31.91 -10.64 -2.49
CA LYS A 392 32.13 -11.07 -3.88
C LYS A 392 30.92 -11.77 -4.48
N LEU A 393 30.24 -12.64 -3.71
CA LEU A 393 28.97 -13.25 -4.13
C LEU A 393 27.91 -12.18 -4.46
N TYR A 394 27.80 -11.17 -3.62
CA TYR A 394 26.84 -10.08 -3.80
C TYR A 394 27.22 -9.14 -4.96
N ASP A 395 28.42 -8.56 -4.92
CA ASP A 395 28.83 -7.50 -5.83
C ASP A 395 29.13 -8.02 -7.24
N THR A 396 29.90 -9.12 -7.33
CA THR A 396 30.37 -9.66 -8.61
C THR A 396 29.33 -10.58 -9.27
N TYR A 397 28.69 -11.43 -8.49
CA TYR A 397 27.77 -12.44 -9.02
C TYR A 397 26.30 -12.09 -8.84
N GLY A 398 25.97 -11.00 -8.13
CA GLY A 398 24.60 -10.56 -7.88
C GLY A 398 23.78 -11.50 -7.00
N PHE A 399 24.45 -12.37 -6.24
CA PHE A 399 23.80 -13.31 -5.34
C PHE A 399 23.41 -12.59 -4.04
N PRO A 400 22.13 -12.64 -3.60
CA PRO A 400 21.67 -11.87 -2.45
C PRO A 400 22.39 -12.24 -1.15
N VAL A 401 22.88 -11.24 -0.41
CA VAL A 401 23.62 -11.44 0.86
C VAL A 401 22.76 -12.17 1.89
N ASP A 402 21.47 -11.82 1.97
CA ASP A 402 20.55 -12.46 2.90
C ASP A 402 20.29 -13.94 2.57
N LEU A 403 20.40 -14.33 1.30
CA LEU A 403 20.34 -15.73 0.89
C LEU A 403 21.63 -16.46 1.28
N THR A 404 22.79 -15.81 1.13
CA THR A 404 24.06 -16.33 1.62
C THR A 404 24.00 -16.55 3.14
N CYS A 405 23.51 -15.57 3.90
CA CYS A 405 23.37 -15.70 5.36
C CYS A 405 22.40 -16.80 5.77
N LEU A 406 21.28 -16.96 5.04
CA LEU A 406 20.28 -17.97 5.37
C LEU A 406 20.81 -19.39 5.17
N LEU A 407 21.49 -19.64 4.05
CA LEU A 407 22.06 -20.97 3.74
C LEU A 407 23.19 -21.30 4.70
N TYR A 408 24.06 -20.33 5.00
CA TYR A 408 25.19 -20.52 5.87
C TYR A 408 24.79 -20.71 7.36
N THR A 409 23.74 -20.04 7.85
CA THR A 409 23.25 -20.20 9.22
C THR A 409 22.42 -21.45 9.43
N SER A 410 21.78 -22.01 8.38
CA SER A 410 21.05 -23.27 8.51
C SER A 410 21.97 -24.46 8.69
N ASP A 411 23.11 -24.48 8.00
CA ASP A 411 24.09 -25.56 8.13
C ASP A 411 24.84 -25.53 9.48
N ALA A 412 24.97 -24.34 10.08
CA ALA A 412 25.59 -24.18 11.40
C ALA A 412 24.65 -24.47 12.59
N ALA A 413 23.37 -24.62 12.36
CA ALA A 413 22.38 -24.92 13.41
C ALA A 413 22.13 -26.43 13.59
N ASP A 414 22.64 -27.27 12.68
CA ASP A 414 22.48 -28.74 12.71
C ASP A 414 23.73 -29.45 13.31
N GLU A 415 24.78 -28.72 13.70
CA GLU A 415 25.90 -29.19 14.53
C GLU A 415 25.78 -28.65 15.99
#